data_fc201c9761acaa565d980538f5c7af63
#
_entry.id   fc201c9761acaa565d980538f5c7af63
#
_cell.length_a   1.000
_cell.length_b   1.000
_cell.length_c   1.000
_cell.angle_alpha   90.00
_cell.angle_beta   90.00
_cell.angle_gamma   90.00
#
_symmetry.space_group_name_H-M   'P 1'
#
loop_
_entity.id
_entity.type
_entity.pdbx_description
1 polymer ?
#
loop_
_entity_poly.entity_id
_entity_poly.type
_entity_poly.pdbx_seq_one_letter_code
_entity_poly.pdbx_strand_id
1 'polypeptide(L)'
;MANTSFFENLHGEFLNILNAVKGKKVAIFGHMRPDGDCIGSQTAMYLLLKNLGVKDVVCVNKDPVPAICQKFAAAEFVRAANFNDTDYEIICVDCADFARTLENAENVFKKPLACIDHHITNKTYATYNVINPKAAATAELLAGLMLDLNIKISPEQANALYLGLATDTRQFTTNSTTATSLKIAGLLIENKADIASISIELYQREKFAKQKLLARYLESIKLYENGKICGGTITLNDYAQTGATKEDADGLVDFARAIDGVQIAFVVEELKDGAKASLRSKSEKFAMNEVAGFFGG
;
A
#
# COMPACT_ATOMS: atom_id res chain seq x y z
N MET A 1 -6.74 33.08 3.31
CA MET A 1 -7.10 32.00 2.36
C MET A 1 -8.24 31.24 3.02
N ALA A 2 -9.35 31.03 2.33
CA ALA A 2 -10.47 30.27 2.88
C ALA A 2 -9.94 28.87 3.23
N ASN A 3 -10.13 28.46 4.46
CA ASN A 3 -9.77 27.13 4.95
C ASN A 3 -10.77 26.15 4.31
N THR A 4 -10.51 25.72 3.08
CA THR A 4 -11.33 24.72 2.39
C THR A 4 -11.00 23.38 2.99
N SER A 5 -11.97 22.81 3.69
CA SER A 5 -11.91 21.44 4.22
C SER A 5 -11.61 20.45 3.10
N PHE A 6 -10.83 19.41 3.39
CA PHE A 6 -10.46 18.36 2.43
C PHE A 6 -11.61 17.35 2.24
N PHE A 7 -12.22 16.89 3.35
CA PHE A 7 -13.19 15.79 3.36
C PHE A 7 -14.38 16.07 4.30
N GLU A 8 -14.97 17.26 4.23
CA GLU A 8 -16.02 17.73 5.14
C GLU A 8 -17.20 16.75 5.26
N ASN A 9 -17.60 16.15 4.15
CA ASN A 9 -18.70 15.20 4.11
C ASN A 9 -18.47 13.89 4.88
N LEU A 10 -17.24 13.61 5.31
CA LEU A 10 -16.86 12.41 6.05
C LEU A 10 -16.55 12.67 7.54
N HIS A 11 -16.56 13.94 7.98
CA HIS A 11 -16.26 14.30 9.37
C HIS A 11 -17.15 13.59 10.37
N GLY A 12 -18.49 13.58 10.12
CA GLY A 12 -19.45 12.96 11.01
C GLY A 12 -19.18 11.48 11.23
N GLU A 13 -18.93 10.75 10.14
CA GLU A 13 -18.68 9.32 10.18
C GLU A 13 -17.34 9.01 10.87
N PHE A 14 -16.30 9.79 10.60
CA PHE A 14 -15.01 9.64 11.29
C PHE A 14 -15.10 9.93 12.78
N LEU A 15 -15.82 10.98 13.19
CA LEU A 15 -16.07 11.30 14.60
C LEU A 15 -16.87 10.20 15.31
N ASN A 16 -17.85 9.57 14.62
CA ASN A 16 -18.58 8.42 15.13
C ASN A 16 -17.64 7.26 15.44
N ILE A 17 -16.67 6.96 14.55
CA ILE A 17 -15.64 5.93 14.79
C ILE A 17 -14.85 6.27 16.07
N LEU A 18 -14.31 7.49 16.17
CA LEU A 18 -13.50 7.91 17.31
C LEU A 18 -14.27 7.87 18.63
N ASN A 19 -15.57 8.14 18.60
CA ASN A 19 -16.43 8.05 19.80
C ASN A 19 -16.74 6.59 20.15
N ALA A 20 -17.00 5.73 19.17
CA ALA A 20 -17.39 4.35 19.39
C ALA A 20 -16.26 3.48 19.98
N VAL A 21 -14.99 3.87 19.81
CA VAL A 21 -13.83 3.14 20.35
C VAL A 21 -13.43 3.54 21.76
N LYS A 22 -14.06 4.58 22.36
CA LYS A 22 -13.76 5.01 23.71
C LYS A 22 -14.00 3.89 24.73
N GLY A 23 -12.98 3.59 25.53
CA GLY A 23 -13.04 2.53 26.54
C GLY A 23 -13.04 1.10 25.98
N LYS A 24 -12.79 0.93 24.70
CA LYS A 24 -12.71 -0.37 24.03
C LYS A 24 -11.26 -0.79 23.81
N LYS A 25 -11.05 -2.10 23.54
CA LYS A 25 -9.85 -2.62 22.90
C LYS A 25 -10.05 -2.50 21.39
N VAL A 26 -9.02 -2.12 20.64
CA VAL A 26 -9.13 -1.90 19.20
C VAL A 26 -8.04 -2.65 18.44
N ALA A 27 -8.43 -3.45 17.48
CA ALA A 27 -7.55 -4.09 16.52
C ALA A 27 -7.69 -3.43 15.14
N ILE A 28 -6.59 -2.94 14.60
CA ILE A 28 -6.54 -2.27 13.30
C ILE A 28 -6.05 -3.26 12.27
N PHE A 29 -6.93 -3.72 11.40
CA PHE A 29 -6.64 -4.70 10.35
C PHE A 29 -6.24 -4.01 9.04
N GLY A 30 -5.15 -4.49 8.43
CA GLY A 30 -4.78 -4.17 7.05
C GLY A 30 -5.05 -5.34 6.11
N HIS A 31 -4.85 -5.14 4.82
CA HIS A 31 -5.00 -6.20 3.80
C HIS A 31 -3.80 -7.16 3.77
N MET A 32 -4.01 -8.37 3.22
CA MET A 32 -2.95 -9.34 2.90
C MET A 32 -1.94 -8.71 1.94
N ARG A 33 -0.63 -9.00 2.15
CA ARG A 33 0.49 -8.38 1.43
C ARG A 33 0.45 -6.85 1.57
N PRO A 34 0.53 -6.35 2.82
CA PRO A 34 0.40 -4.92 3.08
C PRO A 34 1.50 -4.14 2.38
N ASP A 35 1.13 -3.00 1.83
CA ASP A 35 2.05 -2.04 1.22
C ASP A 35 2.28 -0.82 2.12
N GLY A 36 2.82 0.25 1.56
CA GLY A 36 3.11 1.45 2.34
C GLY A 36 1.87 2.21 2.78
N ASP A 37 0.78 2.19 1.99
CA ASP A 37 -0.47 2.86 2.39
C ASP A 37 -1.16 2.09 3.52
N CYS A 38 -1.22 0.78 3.42
CA CYS A 38 -1.76 -0.08 4.46
C CYS A 38 -1.01 0.11 5.80
N ILE A 39 0.33 -0.01 5.80
CA ILE A 39 1.15 0.14 7.02
C ILE A 39 1.13 1.57 7.56
N GLY A 40 1.20 2.56 6.68
CA GLY A 40 1.13 3.99 7.04
C GLY A 40 -0.19 4.34 7.70
N SER A 41 -1.30 3.91 7.11
CA SER A 41 -2.65 4.12 7.62
C SER A 41 -2.91 3.41 8.95
N GLN A 42 -2.45 2.14 9.10
CA GLN A 42 -2.49 1.43 10.38
C GLN A 42 -1.71 2.17 11.46
N THR A 43 -0.47 2.58 11.15
CA THR A 43 0.39 3.30 12.10
C THR A 43 -0.23 4.63 12.52
N ALA A 44 -0.75 5.41 11.57
CA ALA A 44 -1.38 6.69 11.87
C ALA A 44 -2.63 6.53 12.76
N MET A 45 -3.48 5.56 12.45
CA MET A 45 -4.67 5.23 13.27
C MET A 45 -4.27 4.73 14.66
N TYR A 46 -3.28 3.84 14.76
CA TYR A 46 -2.76 3.35 16.03
C TYR A 46 -2.34 4.50 16.95
N LEU A 47 -1.49 5.39 16.45
CA LEU A 47 -1.00 6.55 17.18
C LEU A 47 -2.13 7.53 17.55
N LEU A 48 -3.10 7.73 16.66
CA LEU A 48 -4.29 8.54 16.94
C LEU A 48 -5.08 7.97 18.10
N LEU A 49 -5.40 6.68 18.08
CA LEU A 49 -6.18 6.03 19.12
C LEU A 49 -5.44 6.01 20.47
N LYS A 50 -4.12 5.79 20.47
CA LYS A 50 -3.28 5.90 21.68
C LYS A 50 -3.33 7.31 22.26
N ASN A 51 -3.24 8.34 21.41
CA ASN A 51 -3.33 9.75 21.85
C ASN A 51 -4.71 10.11 22.40
N LEU A 52 -5.78 9.45 21.95
CA LEU A 52 -7.14 9.58 22.48
C LEU A 52 -7.37 8.77 23.77
N GLY A 53 -6.35 8.08 24.29
CA GLY A 53 -6.42 7.33 25.53
C GLY A 53 -7.01 5.92 25.40
N VAL A 54 -7.13 5.38 24.18
CA VAL A 54 -7.46 3.98 23.99
C VAL A 54 -6.26 3.14 24.45
N LYS A 55 -6.45 2.37 25.52
CA LYS A 55 -5.34 1.69 26.22
C LYS A 55 -4.79 0.51 25.42
N ASP A 56 -5.68 -0.25 24.81
CA ASP A 56 -5.37 -1.52 24.17
C ASP A 56 -5.62 -1.40 22.67
N VAL A 57 -4.55 -1.13 21.90
CA VAL A 57 -4.59 -0.97 20.45
C VAL A 57 -3.48 -1.80 19.84
N VAL A 58 -3.80 -2.61 18.82
CA VAL A 58 -2.83 -3.39 18.06
C VAL A 58 -3.13 -3.28 16.56
N CYS A 59 -2.11 -3.38 15.73
CA CYS A 59 -2.23 -3.55 14.28
C CYS A 59 -2.12 -5.04 13.93
N VAL A 60 -3.05 -5.57 13.16
CA VAL A 60 -3.10 -7.01 12.83
C VAL A 60 -2.95 -7.20 11.33
N ASN A 61 -1.95 -7.97 10.92
CA ASN A 61 -1.69 -8.31 9.52
C ASN A 61 -1.44 -9.80 9.33
N LYS A 62 -1.93 -10.38 8.21
CA LYS A 62 -1.59 -11.73 7.82
C LYS A 62 -0.09 -11.87 7.52
N ASP A 63 0.44 -10.93 6.75
CA ASP A 63 1.83 -10.92 6.31
C ASP A 63 2.69 -9.95 7.15
N PRO A 64 4.02 -10.09 7.17
CA PRO A 64 4.88 -9.20 7.94
C PRO A 64 4.86 -7.78 7.36
N VAL A 65 5.20 -6.81 8.20
CA VAL A 65 5.48 -5.43 7.75
C VAL A 65 6.62 -5.48 6.71
N PRO A 66 6.42 -4.93 5.51
CA PRO A 66 7.46 -4.88 4.49
C PRO A 66 8.73 -4.19 5.00
N ALA A 67 9.91 -4.68 4.59
CA ALA A 67 11.19 -4.15 5.06
C ALA A 67 11.34 -2.64 4.84
N ILE A 68 10.84 -2.15 3.71
CA ILE A 68 10.84 -0.72 3.34
C ILE A 68 9.97 0.16 4.25
N CYS A 69 8.98 -0.44 4.93
CA CYS A 69 8.07 0.27 5.84
C CYS A 69 8.51 0.22 7.30
N GLN A 70 9.39 -0.73 7.68
CA GLN A 70 9.72 -1.02 9.09
C GLN A 70 10.19 0.20 9.88
N LYS A 71 10.99 1.07 9.26
CA LYS A 71 11.51 2.28 9.90
C LYS A 71 10.40 3.26 10.32
N PHE A 72 9.26 3.24 9.66
CA PHE A 72 8.15 4.17 9.83
C PHE A 72 6.91 3.52 10.46
N ALA A 73 6.98 2.23 10.75
CA ALA A 73 5.92 1.44 11.37
C ALA A 73 5.95 1.60 12.91
N ALA A 74 5.73 2.83 13.41
CA ALA A 74 5.75 3.17 14.83
C ALA A 74 4.47 2.71 15.56
N ALA A 75 4.10 1.43 15.40
CA ALA A 75 2.93 0.81 16.00
C ALA A 75 3.25 -0.62 16.46
N GLU A 76 2.39 -1.19 17.30
CA GLU A 76 2.48 -2.61 17.68
C GLU A 76 1.80 -3.46 16.60
N PHE A 77 2.61 -4.23 15.87
CA PHE A 77 2.14 -5.13 14.81
C PHE A 77 2.17 -6.59 15.27
N VAL A 78 1.02 -7.24 15.16
CA VAL A 78 0.82 -8.66 15.50
C VAL A 78 0.45 -9.44 14.24
N ARG A 79 0.99 -10.65 14.10
CA ARG A 79 0.59 -11.56 13.02
C ARG A 79 -0.81 -12.11 13.28
N ALA A 80 -1.66 -12.12 12.27
CA ALA A 80 -3.03 -12.63 12.39
C ALA A 80 -3.09 -14.07 12.94
N ALA A 81 -2.09 -14.92 12.61
CA ALA A 81 -1.98 -16.25 13.16
C ALA A 81 -1.83 -16.32 14.71
N ASN A 82 -1.39 -15.22 15.31
CA ASN A 82 -1.19 -15.07 16.76
C ASN A 82 -2.28 -14.22 17.42
N PHE A 83 -3.28 -13.75 16.65
CA PHE A 83 -4.36 -12.90 17.12
C PHE A 83 -5.68 -13.65 17.06
N ASN A 84 -6.23 -14.02 18.23
CA ASN A 84 -7.47 -14.76 18.38
C ASN A 84 -8.43 -14.15 19.42
N ASP A 85 -8.12 -12.95 19.93
CA ASP A 85 -8.98 -12.26 20.91
C ASP A 85 -10.16 -11.59 20.20
N THR A 86 -11.36 -12.08 20.43
CA THR A 86 -12.60 -11.58 19.83
C THR A 86 -13.24 -10.42 20.57
N ASP A 87 -12.65 -9.98 21.68
CA ASP A 87 -13.15 -8.84 22.49
C ASP A 87 -12.78 -7.48 21.87
N TYR A 88 -11.86 -7.48 20.91
CA TYR A 88 -11.47 -6.26 20.20
C TYR A 88 -12.56 -5.77 19.25
N GLU A 89 -12.75 -4.44 19.23
CA GLU A 89 -13.43 -3.79 18.11
C GLU A 89 -12.48 -3.70 16.92
N ILE A 90 -12.98 -4.02 15.73
CA ILE A 90 -12.15 -4.08 14.54
C ILE A 90 -12.32 -2.80 13.70
N ILE A 91 -11.21 -2.15 13.39
CA ILE A 91 -11.12 -1.10 12.38
C ILE A 91 -10.30 -1.65 11.21
N CYS A 92 -10.86 -1.67 10.01
CA CYS A 92 -10.11 -1.99 8.80
C CYS A 92 -9.63 -0.69 8.15
N VAL A 93 -8.37 -0.65 7.74
CA VAL A 93 -7.82 0.45 6.94
C VAL A 93 -7.27 -0.11 5.64
N ASP A 94 -7.45 0.64 4.55
CA ASP A 94 -6.93 0.32 3.24
C ASP A 94 -7.31 -1.09 2.76
N CYS A 95 -8.57 -1.45 2.94
CA CYS A 95 -9.05 -2.79 2.64
C CYS A 95 -10.46 -2.77 2.04
N ALA A 96 -10.56 -3.04 0.75
CA ALA A 96 -11.82 -3.01 0.01
C ALA A 96 -12.83 -4.09 0.42
N ASP A 97 -12.35 -5.19 1.00
CA ASP A 97 -13.16 -6.34 1.41
C ASP A 97 -12.57 -6.98 2.67
N PHE A 98 -13.40 -7.25 3.67
CA PHE A 98 -12.94 -7.84 4.93
C PHE A 98 -12.23 -9.19 4.74
N ALA A 99 -12.65 -9.99 3.77
CA ALA A 99 -12.00 -11.25 3.42
C ALA A 99 -10.52 -11.08 2.97
N ARG A 100 -10.13 -9.87 2.57
CA ARG A 100 -8.73 -9.57 2.20
C ARG A 100 -7.82 -9.30 3.41
N THR A 101 -8.34 -9.17 4.62
CA THR A 101 -7.50 -8.98 5.82
C THR A 101 -6.80 -10.27 6.22
N LEU A 102 -7.56 -11.37 6.26
CA LEU A 102 -7.06 -12.72 6.47
C LEU A 102 -8.08 -13.74 5.94
N GLU A 103 -7.63 -14.95 5.66
CA GLU A 103 -8.50 -16.04 5.22
C GLU A 103 -9.57 -16.35 6.29
N ASN A 104 -10.82 -16.43 5.87
CA ASN A 104 -11.97 -16.69 6.74
C ASN A 104 -12.19 -15.65 7.87
N ALA A 105 -11.74 -14.39 7.67
CA ALA A 105 -11.93 -13.31 8.65
C ALA A 105 -13.39 -13.23 9.16
N GLU A 106 -14.35 -13.34 8.25
CA GLU A 106 -15.79 -13.27 8.53
C GLU A 106 -16.31 -14.40 9.42
N ASN A 107 -15.60 -15.54 9.43
CA ASN A 107 -15.98 -16.70 10.26
C ASN A 107 -15.34 -16.63 11.66
N VAL A 108 -14.25 -15.88 11.81
CA VAL A 108 -13.49 -15.81 13.07
C VAL A 108 -13.88 -14.58 13.88
N PHE A 109 -14.11 -13.47 13.19
CA PHE A 109 -14.34 -12.17 13.83
C PHE A 109 -15.74 -11.65 13.53
N LYS A 110 -16.27 -10.87 14.48
CA LYS A 110 -17.52 -10.12 14.28
C LYS A 110 -17.39 -9.10 13.15
N LYS A 111 -18.52 -8.59 12.68
CA LYS A 111 -18.57 -7.49 11.72
C LYS A 111 -17.68 -6.33 12.19
N PRO A 112 -16.78 -5.80 11.33
CA PRO A 112 -15.95 -4.67 11.69
C PRO A 112 -16.77 -3.46 12.14
N LEU A 113 -16.28 -2.77 13.19
CA LEU A 113 -16.83 -1.51 13.65
C LEU A 113 -16.66 -0.43 12.59
N ALA A 114 -15.49 -0.36 11.97
CA ALA A 114 -15.20 0.67 10.98
C ALA A 114 -14.36 0.15 9.80
N CYS A 115 -14.53 0.82 8.66
CA CYS A 115 -13.66 0.72 7.50
C CYS A 115 -13.30 2.13 7.01
N ILE A 116 -12.01 2.39 6.82
CA ILE A 116 -11.47 3.63 6.26
C ILE A 116 -10.67 3.25 5.02
N ASP A 117 -11.12 3.67 3.83
CA ASP A 117 -10.57 3.14 2.59
C ASP A 117 -10.77 4.08 1.40
N HIS A 118 -9.91 3.96 0.39
CA HIS A 118 -10.00 4.73 -0.85
C HIS A 118 -10.34 3.86 -2.09
N HIS A 119 -10.44 2.57 -1.93
CA HIS A 119 -10.71 1.67 -3.06
C HIS A 119 -12.12 1.83 -3.62
N ILE A 120 -12.25 2.00 -4.95
CA ILE A 120 -13.54 2.08 -5.64
C ILE A 120 -14.37 0.78 -5.52
N THR A 121 -13.70 -0.34 -5.26
CA THR A 121 -14.34 -1.65 -5.12
C THR A 121 -14.78 -1.97 -3.69
N ASN A 122 -14.66 -1.01 -2.76
CA ASN A 122 -15.05 -1.20 -1.38
C ASN A 122 -16.57 -1.51 -1.26
N LYS A 123 -16.88 -2.54 -0.47
CA LYS A 123 -18.25 -3.06 -0.30
C LYS A 123 -19.02 -2.42 0.87
N THR A 124 -18.47 -1.43 1.55
CA THR A 124 -19.09 -0.79 2.74
C THR A 124 -19.51 -1.82 3.79
N TYR A 125 -18.63 -2.74 4.12
CA TYR A 125 -18.94 -3.92 4.95
C TYR A 125 -18.92 -3.67 6.46
N ALA A 126 -18.43 -2.53 6.90
CA ALA A 126 -18.33 -2.17 8.33
C ALA A 126 -19.62 -1.49 8.85
N THR A 127 -19.68 -1.25 10.15
CA THR A 127 -20.77 -0.46 10.76
C THR A 127 -20.63 1.01 10.37
N TYR A 128 -19.41 1.58 10.47
CA TYR A 128 -19.06 2.91 10.01
C TYR A 128 -18.11 2.79 8.80
N ASN A 129 -18.37 3.56 7.74
CA ASN A 129 -17.61 3.44 6.50
C ASN A 129 -17.17 4.83 6.01
N VAL A 130 -15.89 5.13 6.19
CA VAL A 130 -15.24 6.36 5.71
C VAL A 130 -14.55 6.03 4.38
N ILE A 131 -15.30 6.12 3.29
CA ILE A 131 -14.83 5.68 1.97
C ILE A 131 -14.79 6.87 1.01
N ASN A 132 -13.63 7.08 0.37
CA ASN A 132 -13.49 8.08 -0.67
C ASN A 132 -12.61 7.60 -1.84
N PRO A 133 -13.21 7.08 -2.93
CA PRO A 133 -12.46 6.62 -4.10
C PRO A 133 -11.76 7.72 -4.90
N LYS A 134 -11.92 8.99 -4.53
CA LYS A 134 -11.20 10.11 -5.15
C LYS A 134 -9.91 10.47 -4.41
N ALA A 135 -9.72 9.96 -3.21
CA ALA A 135 -8.45 10.09 -2.50
C ALA A 135 -7.39 9.22 -3.17
N ALA A 136 -6.17 9.72 -3.26
CA ALA A 136 -5.07 8.99 -3.90
C ALA A 136 -4.56 7.83 -3.04
N ALA A 137 -4.87 7.85 -1.73
CA ALA A 137 -4.45 6.87 -0.74
C ALA A 137 -5.38 6.91 0.48
N THR A 138 -5.48 5.85 1.25
CA THR A 138 -6.16 5.85 2.56
C THR A 138 -5.43 6.78 3.55
N ALA A 139 -4.10 6.86 3.45
CA ALA A 139 -3.29 7.82 4.22
C ALA A 139 -3.63 9.28 3.89
N GLU A 140 -3.94 9.61 2.61
CA GLU A 140 -4.45 10.94 2.23
C GLU A 140 -5.75 11.26 2.95
N LEU A 141 -6.67 10.30 2.94
CA LEU A 141 -7.98 10.45 3.57
C LEU A 141 -7.85 10.67 5.08
N LEU A 142 -7.06 9.86 5.77
CA LEU A 142 -6.79 9.99 7.20
C LEU A 142 -6.12 11.33 7.53
N ALA A 143 -5.08 11.71 6.78
CA ALA A 143 -4.39 12.97 6.99
C ALA A 143 -5.33 14.18 6.82
N GLY A 144 -6.12 14.19 5.74
CA GLY A 144 -7.08 15.26 5.47
C GLY A 144 -8.15 15.38 6.56
N LEU A 145 -8.71 14.26 7.03
CA LEU A 145 -9.68 14.26 8.13
C LEU A 145 -9.07 14.76 9.45
N MET A 146 -7.84 14.34 9.77
CA MET A 146 -7.16 14.84 10.97
C MET A 146 -6.90 16.34 10.88
N LEU A 147 -6.46 16.85 9.74
CA LEU A 147 -6.24 18.28 9.50
C LEU A 147 -7.55 19.09 9.57
N ASP A 148 -8.59 18.63 8.91
CA ASP A 148 -9.91 19.27 8.90
C ASP A 148 -10.52 19.40 10.32
N LEU A 149 -10.34 18.37 11.14
CA LEU A 149 -10.83 18.31 12.51
C LEU A 149 -9.87 18.92 13.54
N ASN A 150 -8.78 19.57 13.09
CA ASN A 150 -7.73 20.14 13.94
C ASN A 150 -7.13 19.12 14.92
N ILE A 151 -7.07 17.85 14.53
CA ILE A 151 -6.40 16.81 15.30
C ILE A 151 -4.90 16.94 15.04
N LYS A 152 -4.13 17.08 16.14
CA LYS A 152 -2.67 17.23 16.05
C LYS A 152 -2.03 15.97 15.45
N ILE A 153 -1.23 16.15 14.44
CA ILE A 153 -0.43 15.10 13.81
C ILE A 153 0.98 15.12 14.41
N SER A 154 1.43 14.00 14.99
CA SER A 154 2.82 13.88 15.47
C SER A 154 3.79 13.66 14.31
N PRO A 155 5.11 13.87 14.50
CA PRO A 155 6.10 13.56 13.46
C PRO A 155 6.06 12.10 12.99
N GLU A 156 5.82 11.16 13.90
CA GLU A 156 5.70 9.74 13.56
C GLU A 156 4.44 9.46 12.70
N GLN A 157 3.32 10.10 13.04
CA GLN A 157 2.11 10.02 12.22
C GLN A 157 2.32 10.69 10.86
N ALA A 158 3.00 11.83 10.81
CA ALA A 158 3.31 12.52 9.57
C ALA A 158 4.18 11.65 8.65
N ASN A 159 5.19 10.96 9.20
CA ASN A 159 6.01 10.01 8.45
C ASN A 159 5.17 8.85 7.91
N ALA A 160 4.32 8.24 8.74
CA ALA A 160 3.49 7.11 8.35
C ALA A 160 2.48 7.49 7.26
N LEU A 161 1.80 8.63 7.40
CA LEU A 161 0.84 9.14 6.42
C LEU A 161 1.53 9.54 5.10
N TYR A 162 2.71 10.17 5.18
CA TYR A 162 3.49 10.51 3.98
C TYR A 162 3.99 9.25 3.26
N LEU A 163 4.45 8.23 4.00
CA LEU A 163 4.83 6.93 3.44
C LEU A 163 3.68 6.34 2.61
N GLY A 164 2.47 6.27 3.17
CA GLY A 164 1.29 5.75 2.47
C GLY A 164 0.98 6.54 1.21
N LEU A 165 0.90 7.85 1.32
CA LEU A 165 0.62 8.72 0.18
C LEU A 165 1.70 8.62 -0.91
N ALA A 166 2.99 8.52 -0.53
CA ALA A 166 4.10 8.41 -1.48
C ALA A 166 4.12 7.06 -2.20
N THR A 167 3.74 5.96 -1.54
CA THR A 167 3.70 4.63 -2.17
C THR A 167 2.58 4.54 -3.18
N ASP A 168 1.36 4.91 -2.85
CA ASP A 168 0.19 4.80 -3.72
C ASP A 168 0.23 5.75 -4.92
N THR A 169 0.83 6.91 -4.73
CA THR A 169 1.06 7.87 -5.81
C THR A 169 2.34 7.63 -6.58
N ARG A 170 3.16 6.64 -6.19
CA ARG A 170 4.52 6.43 -6.73
C ARG A 170 5.30 7.74 -6.79
N GLN A 171 5.43 8.42 -5.65
CA GLN A 171 6.01 9.76 -5.54
C GLN A 171 5.28 10.81 -6.40
N PHE A 172 3.95 10.83 -6.35
CA PHE A 172 3.12 11.81 -7.05
C PHE A 172 3.23 11.75 -8.58
N THR A 173 3.54 10.57 -9.14
CA THR A 173 3.70 10.36 -10.59
C THR A 173 2.55 9.58 -11.24
N THR A 174 1.56 9.14 -10.45
CA THR A 174 0.37 8.42 -10.97
C THR A 174 -0.78 9.39 -11.28
N ASN A 175 -1.73 8.92 -12.08
CA ASN A 175 -2.95 9.66 -12.39
C ASN A 175 -3.89 9.88 -11.18
N SER A 176 -3.70 9.13 -10.10
CA SER A 176 -4.42 9.33 -8.84
C SER A 176 -3.96 10.59 -8.09
N THR A 177 -2.77 11.10 -8.39
CA THR A 177 -2.24 12.31 -7.75
C THR A 177 -3.08 13.53 -8.08
N THR A 178 -3.57 14.21 -7.05
CA THR A 178 -4.39 15.41 -7.18
C THR A 178 -3.72 16.63 -6.52
N ALA A 179 -4.30 17.82 -6.73
CA ALA A 179 -3.89 19.02 -5.98
C ALA A 179 -4.09 18.84 -4.46
N THR A 180 -5.08 18.04 -4.05
CA THR A 180 -5.31 17.68 -2.64
C THR A 180 -4.17 16.85 -2.10
N SER A 181 -3.72 15.83 -2.84
CA SER A 181 -2.57 14.99 -2.46
C SER A 181 -1.31 15.82 -2.18
N LEU A 182 -1.00 16.77 -3.07
CA LEU A 182 0.18 17.65 -2.91
C LEU A 182 0.03 18.65 -1.75
N LYS A 183 -1.18 19.17 -1.52
CA LYS A 183 -1.43 20.06 -0.37
C LYS A 183 -1.27 19.31 0.95
N ILE A 184 -1.86 18.12 1.06
CA ILE A 184 -1.74 17.28 2.25
C ILE A 184 -0.28 16.87 2.46
N ALA A 185 0.44 16.48 1.41
CA ALA A 185 1.88 16.20 1.50
C ALA A 185 2.66 17.39 2.07
N GLY A 186 2.40 18.60 1.59
CA GLY A 186 3.01 19.83 2.11
C GLY A 186 2.73 20.03 3.61
N LEU A 187 1.48 19.83 4.04
CA LEU A 187 1.10 19.91 5.46
C LEU A 187 1.73 18.82 6.33
N LEU A 188 1.91 17.60 5.79
CA LEU A 188 2.64 16.55 6.50
C LEU A 188 4.12 16.91 6.70
N ILE A 189 4.74 17.60 5.72
CA ILE A 189 6.11 18.15 5.85
C ILE A 189 6.16 19.22 6.96
N GLU A 190 5.20 20.12 7.01
CA GLU A 190 5.08 21.10 8.08
C GLU A 190 4.97 20.41 9.46
N ASN A 191 4.29 19.24 9.52
CA ASN A 191 4.21 18.37 10.69
C ASN A 191 5.43 17.45 10.85
N LYS A 192 6.54 17.73 10.17
CA LYS A 192 7.85 17.08 10.33
C LYS A 192 7.96 15.69 9.71
N ALA A 193 7.23 15.40 8.64
CA ALA A 193 7.53 14.22 7.83
C ALA A 193 8.94 14.32 7.23
N ASP A 194 9.74 13.26 7.41
CA ASP A 194 11.12 13.15 6.88
C ASP A 194 11.10 12.51 5.48
N ILE A 195 10.82 13.34 4.48
CA ILE A 195 10.72 12.90 3.08
C ILE A 195 12.01 12.24 2.61
N ALA A 196 13.16 12.79 2.99
CA ALA A 196 14.45 12.28 2.54
C ALA A 196 14.66 10.84 3.01
N SER A 197 14.43 10.58 4.30
CA SER A 197 14.50 9.22 4.83
C SER A 197 13.48 8.27 4.18
N ILE A 198 12.24 8.71 3.96
CA ILE A 198 11.20 7.90 3.31
C ILE A 198 11.60 7.57 1.87
N SER A 199 12.07 8.56 1.11
CA SER A 199 12.53 8.34 -0.27
C SER A 199 13.74 7.39 -0.35
N ILE A 200 14.68 7.47 0.60
CA ILE A 200 15.80 6.54 0.67
C ILE A 200 15.31 5.10 0.88
N GLU A 201 14.43 4.87 1.87
CA GLU A 201 13.92 3.52 2.15
C GLU A 201 13.10 2.96 0.97
N LEU A 202 12.29 3.79 0.32
CA LEU A 202 11.43 3.34 -0.78
C LEU A 202 12.17 3.10 -2.10
N TYR A 203 13.21 3.91 -2.42
CA TYR A 203 13.73 3.98 -3.79
C TYR A 203 15.24 3.94 -3.93
N GLN A 204 15.99 4.05 -2.83
CA GLN A 204 17.45 4.12 -2.87
C GLN A 204 18.13 3.04 -2.01
N ARG A 205 17.38 2.02 -1.61
CA ARG A 205 17.87 0.95 -0.72
C ARG A 205 17.65 -0.42 -1.33
N GLU A 206 18.18 -0.60 -2.52
CA GLU A 206 18.08 -1.87 -3.22
C GLU A 206 19.26 -2.79 -2.91
N LYS A 207 19.01 -4.10 -2.87
CA LYS A 207 20.06 -5.10 -2.70
C LYS A 207 21.00 -5.11 -3.90
N PHE A 208 22.30 -5.23 -3.68
CA PHE A 208 23.27 -5.36 -4.77
C PHE A 208 22.99 -6.56 -5.68
N ALA A 209 22.52 -7.68 -5.10
CA ALA A 209 22.07 -8.86 -5.86
C ALA A 209 20.94 -8.53 -6.85
N LYS A 210 19.95 -7.72 -6.44
CA LYS A 210 18.86 -7.26 -7.31
C LYS A 210 19.38 -6.41 -8.46
N GLN A 211 20.35 -5.51 -8.21
CA GLN A 211 20.95 -4.71 -9.28
C GLN A 211 21.71 -5.57 -10.30
N LYS A 212 22.40 -6.63 -9.85
CA LYS A 212 23.02 -7.61 -10.74
C LYS A 212 21.98 -8.39 -11.55
N LEU A 213 20.87 -8.79 -10.91
CA LEU A 213 19.79 -9.49 -11.62
C LEU A 213 19.12 -8.58 -12.66
N LEU A 214 18.92 -7.29 -12.35
CA LEU A 214 18.46 -6.28 -13.29
C LEU A 214 19.38 -6.21 -14.52
N ALA A 215 20.69 -6.19 -14.32
CA ALA A 215 21.64 -6.18 -15.44
C ALA A 215 21.45 -7.40 -16.35
N ARG A 216 21.30 -8.61 -15.79
CA ARG A 216 21.01 -9.83 -16.57
C ARG A 216 19.71 -9.73 -17.35
N TYR A 217 18.64 -9.23 -16.68
CA TYR A 217 17.37 -9.00 -17.38
C TYR A 217 17.52 -8.01 -18.53
N LEU A 218 18.17 -6.88 -18.33
CA LEU A 218 18.38 -5.87 -19.39
C LEU A 218 19.22 -6.38 -20.55
N GLU A 219 20.20 -7.26 -20.31
CA GLU A 219 20.93 -7.94 -21.37
C GLU A 219 20.06 -8.90 -22.20
N SER A 220 19.01 -9.46 -21.62
CA SER A 220 18.12 -10.44 -22.25
C SER A 220 16.97 -9.82 -23.06
N ILE A 221 16.62 -8.54 -22.82
CA ILE A 221 15.43 -7.92 -23.43
C ILE A 221 15.57 -7.79 -24.94
N LYS A 222 14.42 -7.93 -25.63
CA LYS A 222 14.29 -7.73 -27.07
C LYS A 222 13.04 -6.91 -27.37
N LEU A 223 13.10 -6.20 -28.48
CA LEU A 223 11.95 -5.47 -29.01
C LEU A 223 11.19 -6.33 -30.00
N TYR A 224 9.88 -6.29 -29.93
CA TYR A 224 8.95 -6.99 -30.81
C TYR A 224 7.91 -6.00 -31.35
N GLU A 225 7.15 -6.40 -32.38
CA GLU A 225 6.05 -5.62 -32.95
C GLU A 225 6.45 -4.16 -33.25
N ASN A 226 7.52 -3.98 -34.02
CA ASN A 226 8.06 -2.66 -34.36
C ASN A 226 8.36 -1.77 -33.12
N GLY A 227 8.87 -2.36 -32.04
CA GLY A 227 9.25 -1.66 -30.85
C GLY A 227 8.11 -1.41 -29.84
N LYS A 228 6.90 -1.91 -30.11
CA LYS A 228 5.75 -1.72 -29.22
C LYS A 228 5.73 -2.68 -28.03
N ILE A 229 6.40 -3.82 -28.15
CA ILE A 229 6.51 -4.81 -27.09
C ILE A 229 7.99 -4.98 -26.74
N CYS A 230 8.30 -5.05 -25.46
CA CYS A 230 9.65 -5.31 -24.97
C CYS A 230 9.61 -6.35 -23.84
N GLY A 231 10.54 -7.29 -23.87
CA GLY A 231 10.66 -8.22 -22.77
C GLY A 231 11.84 -9.16 -22.91
N GLY A 232 12.12 -9.87 -21.85
CA GLY A 232 13.26 -10.77 -21.73
C GLY A 232 13.02 -11.85 -20.69
N THR A 233 14.09 -12.58 -20.37
CA THR A 233 14.05 -13.74 -19.51
C THR A 233 15.03 -13.59 -18.33
N ILE A 234 14.70 -14.23 -17.23
CA ILE A 234 15.56 -14.46 -16.08
C ILE A 234 15.62 -15.97 -15.88
N THR A 235 16.82 -16.53 -15.88
CA THR A 235 17.03 -17.97 -15.72
C THR A 235 17.37 -18.34 -14.28
N LEU A 236 17.24 -19.61 -13.93
CA LEU A 236 17.72 -20.14 -12.65
C LEU A 236 19.22 -19.91 -12.46
N ASN A 237 19.99 -19.93 -13.55
CA ASN A 237 21.42 -19.61 -13.53
C ASN A 237 21.69 -18.14 -13.20
N ASP A 238 20.84 -17.21 -13.67
CA ASP A 238 20.98 -15.78 -13.33
C ASP A 238 20.77 -15.56 -11.84
N TYR A 239 19.78 -16.20 -11.23
CA TYR A 239 19.63 -16.19 -9.77
C TYR A 239 20.85 -16.73 -9.04
N ALA A 240 21.38 -17.87 -9.50
CA ALA A 240 22.55 -18.51 -8.87
C ALA A 240 23.81 -17.62 -8.95
N GLN A 241 24.03 -16.97 -10.12
CA GLN A 241 25.22 -16.12 -10.32
C GLN A 241 25.13 -14.78 -9.62
N THR A 242 23.94 -14.23 -9.45
CA THR A 242 23.74 -12.91 -8.83
C THR A 242 23.55 -12.98 -7.33
N GLY A 243 23.15 -14.14 -6.80
CA GLY A 243 22.72 -14.32 -5.41
C GLY A 243 21.37 -13.67 -5.10
N ALA A 244 20.62 -13.28 -6.13
CA ALA A 244 19.28 -12.72 -5.98
C ALA A 244 18.25 -13.82 -5.64
N THR A 245 17.16 -13.41 -5.01
CA THR A 245 16.00 -14.26 -4.70
C THR A 245 14.84 -13.97 -5.68
N LYS A 246 13.79 -14.77 -5.65
CA LYS A 246 12.60 -14.57 -6.51
C LYS A 246 11.91 -13.23 -6.24
N GLU A 247 11.93 -12.77 -5.00
CA GLU A 247 11.37 -11.49 -4.60
C GLU A 247 12.13 -10.31 -5.24
N ASP A 248 13.43 -10.50 -5.54
CA ASP A 248 14.26 -9.48 -6.18
C ASP A 248 13.92 -9.28 -7.68
N ALA A 249 13.12 -10.17 -8.30
CA ALA A 249 12.62 -9.99 -9.65
C ALA A 249 11.42 -9.02 -9.74
N ASP A 250 10.79 -8.72 -8.61
CA ASP A 250 9.66 -7.79 -8.59
C ASP A 250 10.09 -6.38 -9.04
N GLY A 251 9.30 -5.83 -9.99
CA GLY A 251 9.52 -4.51 -10.57
C GLY A 251 10.53 -4.47 -11.73
N LEU A 252 11.26 -5.54 -12.03
CA LEU A 252 12.23 -5.54 -13.14
C LEU A 252 11.57 -5.29 -14.52
N VAL A 253 10.36 -5.78 -14.71
CA VAL A 253 9.56 -5.55 -15.93
C VAL A 253 9.32 -4.07 -16.23
N ASP A 254 9.32 -3.22 -15.21
CA ASP A 254 9.07 -1.79 -15.36
C ASP A 254 10.21 -1.07 -16.09
N PHE A 255 11.43 -1.60 -16.04
CA PHE A 255 12.56 -1.07 -16.81
C PHE A 255 12.36 -1.28 -18.31
N ALA A 256 11.87 -2.44 -18.74
CA ALA A 256 11.52 -2.67 -20.14
C ALA A 256 10.31 -1.81 -20.56
N ARG A 257 9.31 -1.65 -19.66
CA ARG A 257 8.15 -0.80 -19.92
C ARG A 257 8.53 0.68 -20.09
N ALA A 258 9.57 1.15 -19.40
CA ALA A 258 10.02 2.54 -19.47
C ALA A 258 10.65 2.93 -20.83
N ILE A 259 11.04 1.96 -21.65
CA ILE A 259 11.65 2.22 -22.97
C ILE A 259 10.67 3.01 -23.86
N ASP A 260 11.18 4.00 -24.57
CA ASP A 260 10.39 4.82 -25.49
C ASP A 260 9.76 3.96 -26.61
N GLY A 261 8.51 4.27 -26.98
CA GLY A 261 7.73 3.51 -27.94
C GLY A 261 7.08 2.24 -27.40
N VAL A 262 7.58 1.64 -26.31
CA VAL A 262 7.05 0.41 -25.74
C VAL A 262 5.69 0.65 -25.09
N GLN A 263 4.71 -0.19 -25.40
CA GLN A 263 3.36 -0.18 -24.85
C GLN A 263 3.15 -1.33 -23.87
N ILE A 264 3.74 -2.49 -24.13
CA ILE A 264 3.64 -3.70 -23.31
C ILE A 264 5.04 -4.19 -22.99
N ALA A 265 5.26 -4.56 -21.74
CA ALA A 265 6.49 -5.20 -21.31
C ALA A 265 6.22 -6.51 -20.58
N PHE A 266 7.19 -7.44 -20.66
CA PHE A 266 7.13 -8.69 -19.93
C PHE A 266 8.51 -9.13 -19.42
N VAL A 267 8.50 -9.90 -18.33
CA VAL A 267 9.63 -10.72 -17.90
C VAL A 267 9.15 -12.16 -17.74
N VAL A 268 9.90 -13.10 -18.28
CA VAL A 268 9.67 -14.53 -18.08
C VAL A 268 10.75 -15.09 -17.17
N GLU A 269 10.35 -15.60 -16.03
CA GLU A 269 11.21 -16.22 -15.02
C GLU A 269 11.17 -17.75 -15.21
N GLU A 270 12.35 -18.36 -15.36
CA GLU A 270 12.49 -19.80 -15.33
C GLU A 270 12.21 -20.35 -13.94
N LEU A 271 11.39 -21.40 -13.84
CA LEU A 271 11.13 -22.17 -12.63
C LEU A 271 11.66 -23.59 -12.80
N LYS A 272 11.78 -24.35 -11.71
CA LYS A 272 12.20 -25.77 -11.78
C LYS A 272 11.27 -26.60 -12.68
N ASP A 273 9.97 -26.32 -12.63
CA ASP A 273 8.92 -27.10 -13.30
C ASP A 273 8.05 -26.19 -14.20
N GLY A 274 8.66 -25.25 -14.90
CA GLY A 274 7.93 -24.35 -15.80
C GLY A 274 8.48 -22.94 -15.88
N ALA A 275 7.62 -21.97 -16.09
CA ALA A 275 7.97 -20.57 -16.15
C ALA A 275 6.84 -19.70 -15.56
N LYS A 276 7.21 -18.54 -15.03
CA LYS A 276 6.28 -17.49 -14.57
C LYS A 276 6.48 -16.25 -15.44
N ALA A 277 5.41 -15.68 -15.97
CA ALA A 277 5.47 -14.44 -16.70
C ALA A 277 4.84 -13.30 -15.87
N SER A 278 5.52 -12.15 -15.85
CA SER A 278 4.96 -10.89 -15.35
C SER A 278 4.79 -9.93 -16.51
N LEU A 279 3.56 -9.44 -16.69
CA LEU A 279 3.19 -8.56 -17.81
C LEU A 279 2.75 -7.19 -17.29
N ARG A 280 3.11 -6.14 -17.99
CA ARG A 280 2.71 -4.75 -17.68
C ARG A 280 2.39 -4.01 -18.98
N SER A 281 1.38 -3.12 -18.93
CA SER A 281 1.08 -2.20 -20.04
C SER A 281 1.18 -0.74 -19.60
N LYS A 282 1.38 0.17 -20.56
CA LYS A 282 1.28 1.62 -20.35
C LYS A 282 -0.16 2.13 -20.52
N SER A 283 -1.07 1.33 -21.04
CA SER A 283 -2.42 1.73 -21.39
C SER A 283 -3.43 0.69 -20.93
N GLU A 284 -4.55 1.16 -20.37
CA GLU A 284 -5.70 0.33 -20.03
C GLU A 284 -6.35 -0.38 -21.23
N LYS A 285 -6.03 0.08 -22.45
CA LYS A 285 -6.47 -0.60 -23.70
C LYS A 285 -5.96 -2.03 -23.80
N PHE A 286 -4.89 -2.38 -23.10
CA PHE A 286 -4.31 -3.71 -23.10
C PHE A 286 -4.56 -4.37 -21.73
N ALA A 287 -5.59 -5.19 -21.63
CA ALA A 287 -5.96 -5.92 -20.44
C ALA A 287 -5.00 -7.09 -20.16
N MET A 288 -3.89 -6.81 -19.48
CA MET A 288 -2.86 -7.82 -19.21
C MET A 288 -3.33 -8.98 -18.34
N ASN A 289 -4.36 -8.79 -17.53
CA ASN A 289 -5.03 -9.85 -16.78
C ASN A 289 -5.70 -10.88 -17.71
N GLU A 290 -6.33 -10.42 -18.80
CA GLU A 290 -6.92 -11.34 -19.81
C GLU A 290 -5.84 -12.13 -20.52
N VAL A 291 -4.73 -11.47 -20.88
CA VAL A 291 -3.57 -12.15 -21.49
C VAL A 291 -2.97 -13.18 -20.51
N ALA A 292 -2.79 -12.81 -19.23
CA ALA A 292 -2.29 -13.73 -18.21
C ALA A 292 -3.22 -14.94 -18.04
N GLY A 293 -4.54 -14.72 -18.02
CA GLY A 293 -5.55 -15.78 -17.92
C GLY A 293 -5.45 -16.83 -19.04
N PHE A 294 -5.03 -16.44 -20.25
CA PHE A 294 -4.79 -17.36 -21.37
C PHE A 294 -3.66 -18.37 -21.08
N PHE A 295 -2.74 -18.02 -20.19
CA PHE A 295 -1.59 -18.83 -19.80
C PHE A 295 -1.74 -19.43 -18.39
N GLY A 296 -2.95 -19.38 -17.78
CA GLY A 296 -3.23 -19.95 -16.47
C GLY A 296 -2.82 -19.07 -15.29
N GLY A 297 -2.70 -17.75 -15.53
CA GLY A 297 -2.38 -16.74 -14.53
C GLY A 297 -3.63 -16.03 -13.96
#